data_ef81c643120d3d7ae6ea226706b6a339
#
_entry.id   ef81c643120d3d7ae6ea226706b6a339
#
_cell.length_a   1.000
_cell.length_b   1.000
_cell.length_c   1.000
_cell.angle_alpha   90.00
_cell.angle_beta   90.00
_cell.angle_gamma   90.00
#
_symmetry.space_group_name_H-M   'P 1'
#
loop_
_entity.id
_entity.type
_entity.pdbx_description
1 polymer ?
#
loop_
_entity_poly.entity_id
_entity_poly.type
_entity_poly.pdbx_seq_one_letter_code
_entity_poly.pdbx_strand_id
1 'polypeptide(L)'
;MNFKAMAEENESWIIEQRRYFHAHPELSFAEKNTTQQIGKILEEMGLTPHYYPDYNGLWAMLEGGKASTGTKTVALRADIDALPVEEHTGLSFCSQTPGVMHACGHDCHIAMLLGGIRMLMARREDLKGNVKIIFQAAEESCHGAQYYIEHGFLDDVDAIYGTHIWGELDAPFMNFEPGPRMASCDNFRIEIEGVSAHGSTPHQGIDAILTAAYIITEIQAVISRMNDPLNPLVVTVGRITGGQRFNILADKVILEGTTRTHSPEMRQRTEPLLRRIVENTADSMGAKATLTFEYFPAPIINDHEDLVQIARNAATKMYGPDALKPFPKMMISEDFAYYMEKVPGVFGLVGSQNKELGFTARNHNDHYTVDESVLKRGAAMYAQFACDFLEEKAE
;
A
#
# COMPACT_ATOMS: atom_id res chain seq x y z
N MET A 1 24.75 -6.51 17.13
CA MET A 1 23.75 -5.70 17.88
C MET A 1 22.59 -6.62 18.30
N ASN A 2 21.94 -6.37 19.46
CA ASN A 2 20.80 -7.19 19.91
C ASN A 2 19.50 -6.35 19.89
N PHE A 3 18.96 -6.16 18.69
CA PHE A 3 17.73 -5.36 18.52
C PHE A 3 16.49 -6.01 19.13
N LYS A 4 16.46 -7.33 19.28
CA LYS A 4 15.37 -8.00 20.02
C LYS A 4 15.30 -7.51 21.47
N ALA A 5 16.40 -7.52 22.22
CA ALA A 5 16.42 -7.05 23.60
C ALA A 5 16.10 -5.56 23.70
N MET A 6 16.65 -4.73 22.80
CA MET A 6 16.34 -3.30 22.74
C MET A 6 14.85 -3.04 22.44
N ALA A 7 14.22 -3.85 21.61
CA ALA A 7 12.79 -3.73 21.30
C ALA A 7 11.92 -4.12 22.51
N GLU A 8 12.32 -5.12 23.28
CA GLU A 8 11.67 -5.49 24.55
C GLU A 8 11.76 -4.35 25.58
N GLU A 9 12.92 -3.68 25.70
CA GLU A 9 13.10 -2.51 26.57
C GLU A 9 12.26 -1.29 26.13
N ASN A 10 11.98 -1.16 24.83
CA ASN A 10 11.21 -0.06 24.25
C ASN A 10 9.72 -0.38 24.05
N GLU A 11 9.25 -1.57 24.36
CA GLU A 11 7.88 -2.03 24.06
C GLU A 11 6.80 -1.06 24.56
N SER A 12 6.88 -0.65 25.82
CA SER A 12 5.89 0.27 26.40
C SER A 12 5.82 1.60 25.67
N TRP A 13 6.98 2.15 25.27
CA TRP A 13 7.04 3.39 24.53
C TRP A 13 6.47 3.24 23.11
N ILE A 14 6.76 2.12 22.41
CA ILE A 14 6.23 1.83 21.08
C ILE A 14 4.70 1.73 21.14
N ILE A 15 4.16 1.04 22.13
CA ILE A 15 2.71 0.92 22.35
C ILE A 15 2.08 2.30 22.65
N GLU A 16 2.75 3.14 23.46
CA GLU A 16 2.29 4.49 23.75
C GLU A 16 2.20 5.34 22.46
N GLN A 17 3.22 5.28 21.60
CA GLN A 17 3.18 5.98 20.31
C GLN A 17 2.01 5.49 19.45
N ARG A 18 1.86 4.17 19.29
CA ARG A 18 0.73 3.60 18.52
C ARG A 18 -0.62 4.11 19.03
N ARG A 19 -0.84 4.09 20.35
CA ARG A 19 -2.12 4.52 20.95
C ARG A 19 -2.36 6.02 20.79
N TYR A 20 -1.31 6.83 20.81
CA TYR A 20 -1.42 8.24 20.51
C TYR A 20 -1.91 8.48 19.09
N PHE A 21 -1.26 7.88 18.08
CA PHE A 21 -1.67 8.06 16.68
C PHE A 21 -3.04 7.44 16.40
N HIS A 22 -3.35 6.30 17.00
CA HIS A 22 -4.67 5.68 16.90
C HIS A 22 -5.80 6.60 17.38
N ALA A 23 -5.57 7.31 18.48
CA ALA A 23 -6.55 8.24 19.04
C ALA A 23 -6.70 9.55 18.22
N HIS A 24 -5.72 9.89 17.38
CA HIS A 24 -5.69 11.15 16.61
C HIS A 24 -5.53 10.90 15.10
N PRO A 25 -6.41 10.10 14.46
CA PRO A 25 -6.29 9.77 13.05
C PRO A 25 -6.64 10.95 12.15
N GLU A 26 -5.92 11.06 11.05
CA GLU A 26 -6.18 12.04 9.99
C GLU A 26 -6.27 11.33 8.63
N LEU A 27 -7.22 11.78 7.79
CA LEU A 27 -7.43 11.21 6.45
C LEU A 27 -6.28 11.53 5.51
N SER A 28 -6.16 10.75 4.41
CA SER A 28 -5.25 11.03 3.30
C SER A 28 -5.32 12.49 2.89
N PHE A 29 -4.15 13.12 2.67
CA PHE A 29 -3.93 14.54 2.37
C PHE A 29 -4.26 15.52 3.52
N ALA A 30 -4.71 15.05 4.67
CA ALA A 30 -5.05 15.89 5.83
C ALA A 30 -4.17 15.61 7.07
N GLU A 31 -3.11 14.83 6.94
CA GLU A 31 -2.24 14.30 8.02
C GLU A 31 -1.29 15.36 8.60
N LYS A 32 -1.79 16.56 8.80
CA LYS A 32 -0.98 17.71 9.24
C LYS A 32 -0.47 17.57 10.67
N ASN A 33 -1.36 17.22 11.61
CA ASN A 33 -0.97 17.07 13.01
C ASN A 33 -0.15 15.82 13.22
N THR A 34 -0.47 14.73 12.51
CA THR A 34 0.30 13.49 12.48
C THR A 34 1.74 13.76 12.03
N THR A 35 1.92 14.49 10.92
CA THR A 35 3.23 14.90 10.39
C THR A 35 4.00 15.73 11.41
N GLN A 36 3.37 16.73 12.04
CA GLN A 36 4.03 17.58 13.03
C GLN A 36 4.44 16.81 14.29
N GLN A 37 3.59 15.90 14.75
CA GLN A 37 3.90 15.09 15.94
C GLN A 37 5.06 14.13 15.67
N ILE A 38 5.09 13.49 14.50
CA ILE A 38 6.22 12.64 14.08
C ILE A 38 7.51 13.47 14.02
N GLY A 39 7.46 14.65 13.40
CA GLY A 39 8.62 15.53 13.31
C GLY A 39 9.18 15.92 14.67
N LYS A 40 8.30 16.29 15.61
CA LYS A 40 8.70 16.58 16.99
C LYS A 40 9.39 15.39 17.68
N ILE A 41 8.87 14.18 17.49
CA ILE A 41 9.49 12.96 18.06
C ILE A 41 10.87 12.72 17.46
N LEU A 42 11.04 12.95 16.14
CA LEU A 42 12.35 12.83 15.48
C LEU A 42 13.34 13.87 15.98
N GLU A 43 12.91 15.12 16.20
CA GLU A 43 13.75 16.18 16.79
C GLU A 43 14.18 15.80 18.23
N GLU A 44 13.29 15.27 19.05
CA GLU A 44 13.59 14.77 20.38
C GLU A 44 14.61 13.60 20.36
N MET A 45 14.64 12.81 19.27
CA MET A 45 15.65 11.77 19.04
C MET A 45 16.97 12.33 18.48
N GLY A 46 17.04 13.62 18.14
CA GLY A 46 18.25 14.26 17.59
C GLY A 46 18.37 14.15 16.05
N LEU A 47 17.29 13.87 15.36
CA LEU A 47 17.20 13.89 13.91
C LEU A 47 16.59 15.22 13.43
N THR A 48 16.95 15.64 12.21
CA THR A 48 16.35 16.82 11.56
C THR A 48 15.26 16.37 10.61
N PRO A 49 13.98 16.64 10.88
CA PRO A 49 12.90 16.35 9.95
C PRO A 49 12.89 17.34 8.78
N HIS A 50 12.69 16.83 7.57
CA HIS A 50 12.51 17.59 6.36
C HIS A 50 11.06 17.50 5.89
N TYR A 51 10.37 18.64 5.85
CA TYR A 51 8.98 18.75 5.45
C TYR A 51 8.87 19.17 3.99
N TYR A 52 7.76 18.79 3.37
CA TYR A 52 7.40 19.25 2.05
C TYR A 52 6.47 20.48 2.16
N PRO A 53 6.66 21.54 1.35
CA PRO A 53 5.90 22.79 1.53
C PRO A 53 4.40 22.65 1.34
N ASP A 54 3.98 21.83 0.39
CA ASP A 54 2.59 21.70 -0.06
C ASP A 54 2.03 20.28 0.14
N TYR A 55 2.72 19.44 0.93
CA TYR A 55 2.32 18.05 1.15
C TYR A 55 2.61 17.59 2.57
N ASN A 56 1.76 16.72 3.12
CA ASN A 56 1.99 16.13 4.43
C ASN A 56 3.04 15.01 4.38
N GLY A 57 3.41 14.49 5.55
CA GLY A 57 4.53 13.57 5.68
C GLY A 57 5.87 14.30 5.76
N LEU A 58 6.92 13.55 6.00
CA LEU A 58 8.27 14.08 6.18
C LEU A 58 9.31 12.98 5.97
N TRP A 59 10.56 13.39 5.80
CA TRP A 59 11.70 12.49 5.80
C TRP A 59 12.82 12.99 6.71
N ALA A 60 13.69 12.08 7.10
CA ALA A 60 14.92 12.40 7.86
C ALA A 60 16.07 11.50 7.42
N MET A 61 17.31 11.98 7.62
CA MET A 61 18.53 11.21 7.39
C MET A 61 19.19 10.87 8.73
N LEU A 62 19.45 9.59 8.95
CA LEU A 62 20.32 9.11 10.00
C LEU A 62 21.66 8.73 9.37
N GLU A 63 22.65 9.58 9.55
CA GLU A 63 24.01 9.32 9.11
C GLU A 63 24.72 8.41 10.10
N GLY A 64 25.25 7.27 9.62
CA GLY A 64 25.98 6.33 10.47
C GLY A 64 27.36 6.83 10.86
N GLY A 65 27.81 6.52 12.08
CA GLY A 65 29.14 6.95 12.57
C GLY A 65 30.33 6.32 11.83
N LYS A 66 30.10 5.20 11.12
CA LYS A 66 31.09 4.57 10.24
C LYS A 66 30.83 4.81 8.75
N ALA A 67 29.88 5.68 8.42
CA ALA A 67 29.63 6.06 7.04
C ALA A 67 30.82 6.87 6.47
N SER A 68 31.14 6.65 5.22
CA SER A 68 32.20 7.35 4.47
C SER A 68 31.71 7.67 3.06
N THR A 69 32.50 8.37 2.26
CA THR A 69 32.16 8.67 0.87
C THR A 69 31.90 7.36 0.09
N GLY A 70 30.70 7.25 -0.50
CA GLY A 70 30.28 6.08 -1.28
C GLY A 70 29.66 4.95 -0.48
N THR A 71 29.42 5.14 0.83
CA THR A 71 28.64 4.16 1.60
C THR A 71 27.17 4.12 1.17
N LYS A 72 26.54 2.97 1.39
CA LYS A 72 25.15 2.71 1.01
C LYS A 72 24.15 3.46 1.89
N THR A 73 23.01 3.79 1.30
CA THR A 73 21.86 4.36 1.98
C THR A 73 20.66 3.40 1.82
N VAL A 74 20.09 2.97 2.94
CA VAL A 74 18.84 2.22 2.95
C VAL A 74 17.67 3.11 3.38
N ALA A 75 16.56 3.06 2.65
CA ALA A 75 15.33 3.75 3.04
C ALA A 75 14.43 2.84 3.87
N LEU A 76 13.79 3.43 4.88
CA LEU A 76 12.75 2.81 5.71
C LEU A 76 11.47 3.62 5.60
N ARG A 77 10.35 2.97 5.30
CA ARG A 77 9.04 3.64 5.07
C ARG A 77 7.97 3.18 6.05
N ALA A 78 7.21 4.14 6.55
CA ALA A 78 5.89 3.93 7.13
C ALA A 78 4.90 4.92 6.51
N ASP A 79 3.70 4.46 6.19
CA ASP A 79 2.53 5.29 5.87
C ASP A 79 1.89 5.84 7.15
N ILE A 80 1.11 6.93 7.01
CA ILE A 80 0.62 7.66 8.19
C ILE A 80 -0.86 8.05 8.15
N ASP A 81 -1.57 7.81 7.04
CA ASP A 81 -2.96 8.21 6.87
C ASP A 81 -3.95 7.21 7.47
N ALA A 82 -5.18 7.67 7.68
CA ALA A 82 -6.31 6.91 8.20
C ALA A 82 -7.48 6.89 7.21
N LEU A 83 -8.49 6.10 7.53
CA LEU A 83 -9.66 5.85 6.70
C LEU A 83 -10.94 6.53 7.21
N PRO A 84 -11.89 6.87 6.32
CA PRO A 84 -13.21 7.39 6.70
C PRO A 84 -14.11 6.26 7.22
N VAL A 85 -13.75 5.70 8.38
CA VAL A 85 -14.44 4.60 9.06
C VAL A 85 -14.80 5.06 10.48
N GLU A 86 -16.05 4.88 10.89
CA GLU A 86 -16.46 5.09 12.28
C GLU A 86 -15.98 3.91 13.13
N GLU A 87 -15.27 4.21 14.21
CA GLU A 87 -14.66 3.15 15.04
C GLU A 87 -15.63 2.56 16.06
N HIS A 88 -15.70 1.23 16.10
CA HIS A 88 -16.53 0.47 17.06
C HIS A 88 -15.72 -0.57 17.87
N THR A 89 -14.43 -0.37 18.04
CA THR A 89 -13.53 -1.32 18.75
C THR A 89 -13.78 -1.37 20.26
N GLY A 90 -14.24 -0.30 20.87
CA GLY A 90 -14.40 -0.17 22.33
C GLY A 90 -13.08 -0.03 23.10
N LEU A 91 -11.97 0.24 22.43
CA LEU A 91 -10.67 0.47 23.05
C LEU A 91 -10.69 1.75 23.90
N SER A 92 -9.89 1.78 24.99
CA SER A 92 -9.77 2.97 25.83
C SER A 92 -9.08 4.17 25.14
N PHE A 93 -8.45 3.91 23.99
CA PHE A 93 -7.76 4.88 23.14
C PHE A 93 -8.38 4.92 21.73
N CYS A 94 -9.69 4.68 21.61
CA CYS A 94 -10.42 4.87 20.36
C CYS A 94 -10.15 6.22 19.73
N SER A 95 -10.37 6.32 18.42
CA SER A 95 -10.33 7.56 17.67
C SER A 95 -11.12 8.68 18.36
N GLN A 96 -10.52 9.86 18.48
CA GLN A 96 -11.16 11.08 18.95
C GLN A 96 -11.72 11.91 17.79
N THR A 97 -11.56 11.45 16.55
CA THR A 97 -12.06 12.09 15.33
C THR A 97 -13.27 11.30 14.81
N PRO A 98 -14.52 11.78 14.99
CA PRO A 98 -15.70 11.06 14.52
C PRO A 98 -15.63 10.74 13.04
N GLY A 99 -15.97 9.49 12.67
CA GLY A 99 -15.96 9.01 11.30
C GLY A 99 -14.57 8.74 10.71
N VAL A 100 -13.51 8.79 11.51
CA VAL A 100 -12.13 8.53 11.06
C VAL A 100 -11.45 7.53 11.98
N MET A 101 -10.80 6.51 11.41
CA MET A 101 -10.13 5.45 12.16
C MET A 101 -8.87 4.97 11.43
N HIS A 102 -7.81 4.62 12.16
CA HIS A 102 -6.71 3.84 11.63
C HIS A 102 -7.11 2.36 11.41
N ALA A 103 -8.07 2.15 10.51
CA ALA A 103 -8.61 0.82 10.22
C ALA A 103 -7.68 -0.04 9.33
N CYS A 104 -6.61 0.54 8.77
CA CYS A 104 -5.57 -0.20 8.07
C CYS A 104 -4.35 -0.54 8.95
N GLY A 105 -4.19 0.18 10.07
CA GLY A 105 -3.10 -0.07 11.02
C GLY A 105 -1.85 0.78 10.79
N HIS A 106 -1.97 1.91 10.07
CA HIS A 106 -0.84 2.81 9.83
C HIS A 106 -0.31 3.46 11.12
N ASP A 107 -1.13 3.60 12.15
CA ASP A 107 -0.70 3.93 13.53
C ASP A 107 0.35 2.94 14.07
N CYS A 108 0.21 1.66 13.74
CA CYS A 108 1.20 0.64 14.07
C CYS A 108 2.49 0.81 13.25
N HIS A 109 2.38 1.16 11.96
CA HIS A 109 3.54 1.38 11.10
C HIS A 109 4.37 2.57 11.59
N ILE A 110 3.71 3.68 11.94
CA ILE A 110 4.36 4.85 12.57
C ILE A 110 5.12 4.41 13.83
N ALA A 111 4.45 3.70 14.74
CA ALA A 111 5.03 3.30 16.02
C ALA A 111 6.20 2.31 15.83
N MET A 112 6.06 1.34 14.91
CA MET A 112 7.12 0.39 14.59
C MET A 112 8.35 1.08 14.00
N LEU A 113 8.17 2.01 13.05
CA LEU A 113 9.29 2.74 12.47
C LEU A 113 9.96 3.67 13.48
N LEU A 114 9.19 4.43 14.28
CA LEU A 114 9.73 5.26 15.36
C LEU A 114 10.54 4.43 16.37
N GLY A 115 10.03 3.24 16.73
CA GLY A 115 10.76 2.29 17.58
C GLY A 115 12.08 1.82 16.96
N GLY A 116 12.04 1.50 15.66
CA GLY A 116 13.22 1.12 14.87
C GLY A 116 14.28 2.24 14.85
N ILE A 117 13.84 3.48 14.58
CA ILE A 117 14.71 4.67 14.56
C ILE A 117 15.37 4.87 15.94
N ARG A 118 14.59 4.78 17.02
CA ARG A 118 15.12 4.94 18.38
C ARG A 118 16.24 3.94 18.69
N MET A 119 16.08 2.70 18.25
CA MET A 119 17.11 1.67 18.41
C MET A 119 18.33 1.92 17.50
N LEU A 120 18.13 2.38 16.26
CA LEU A 120 19.21 2.74 15.35
C LEU A 120 20.00 3.94 15.86
N MET A 121 19.34 4.98 16.40
CA MET A 121 19.99 6.13 17.02
C MET A 121 20.89 5.73 18.21
N ALA A 122 20.43 4.80 19.05
CA ALA A 122 21.24 4.27 20.16
C ALA A 122 22.47 3.48 19.67
N ARG A 123 22.54 3.12 18.40
CA ARG A 123 23.63 2.37 17.76
C ARG A 123 24.25 3.11 16.58
N ARG A 124 23.96 4.40 16.44
CA ARG A 124 24.38 5.26 15.32
C ARG A 124 25.87 5.13 15.01
N GLU A 125 26.70 5.14 16.04
CA GLU A 125 28.18 5.07 15.90
C GLU A 125 28.69 3.75 15.31
N ASP A 126 27.88 2.71 15.31
CA ASP A 126 28.23 1.40 14.74
C ASP A 126 27.77 1.22 13.31
N LEU A 127 26.87 2.09 12.78
CA LEU A 127 26.30 1.96 11.44
C LEU A 127 27.33 2.25 10.35
N LYS A 128 27.43 1.36 9.37
CA LYS A 128 28.39 1.42 8.25
C LYS A 128 27.89 2.21 7.04
N GLY A 129 26.73 2.82 7.12
CA GLY A 129 26.11 3.62 6.06
C GLY A 129 24.95 4.43 6.60
N ASN A 130 24.13 4.98 5.72
CA ASN A 130 23.07 5.89 6.07
C ASN A 130 21.69 5.21 6.05
N VAL A 131 20.78 5.71 6.88
CA VAL A 131 19.38 5.29 6.89
C VAL A 131 18.51 6.51 6.58
N LYS A 132 17.83 6.49 5.44
CA LYS A 132 16.87 7.51 5.04
C LYS A 132 15.47 7.06 5.43
N ILE A 133 14.76 7.89 6.16
CA ILE A 133 13.50 7.54 6.82
C ILE A 133 12.40 8.35 6.17
N ILE A 134 11.27 7.73 5.84
CA ILE A 134 10.10 8.44 5.37
C ILE A 134 8.85 8.01 6.12
N PHE A 135 8.09 9.01 6.58
CA PHE A 135 6.72 8.89 7.02
C PHE A 135 5.83 9.48 5.94
N GLN A 136 5.23 8.58 5.17
CA GLN A 136 4.53 8.89 3.93
C GLN A 136 3.05 9.12 4.17
N ALA A 137 2.51 10.22 3.68
CA ALA A 137 1.07 10.53 3.65
C ALA A 137 0.36 9.86 2.48
N ALA A 138 -0.96 9.74 2.58
CA ALA A 138 -1.90 9.44 1.50
C ALA A 138 -1.68 8.11 0.76
N GLU A 139 -1.29 7.03 1.49
CA GLU A 139 -1.20 5.68 0.92
C GLU A 139 -2.55 5.19 0.41
N GLU A 140 -3.62 5.37 1.18
CA GLU A 140 -4.98 4.92 0.89
C GLU A 140 -5.60 5.58 -0.36
N SER A 141 -4.99 6.67 -0.83
CA SER A 141 -5.32 7.29 -2.11
C SER A 141 -4.64 6.63 -3.31
N CYS A 142 -3.68 5.73 -3.07
CA CYS A 142 -2.81 5.12 -4.07
C CYS A 142 -1.92 6.12 -4.85
N HIS A 143 -1.68 7.32 -4.32
CA HIS A 143 -0.88 8.38 -4.97
C HIS A 143 0.19 9.00 -4.07
N GLY A 144 0.19 8.65 -2.77
CA GLY A 144 1.09 9.27 -1.81
C GLY A 144 2.57 9.14 -2.18
N ALA A 145 3.03 7.94 -2.47
CA ALA A 145 4.43 7.65 -2.75
C ALA A 145 4.99 8.41 -3.96
N GLN A 146 4.19 8.64 -5.00
CA GLN A 146 4.63 9.33 -6.22
C GLN A 146 5.15 10.73 -5.93
N TYR A 147 4.47 11.49 -5.04
CA TYR A 147 4.87 12.83 -4.67
C TYR A 147 6.32 12.88 -4.14
N TYR A 148 6.66 11.96 -3.24
CA TYR A 148 8.01 11.93 -2.63
C TYR A 148 9.08 11.52 -3.62
N ILE A 149 8.75 10.59 -4.53
CA ILE A 149 9.66 10.16 -5.61
C ILE A 149 9.96 11.33 -6.55
N GLU A 150 8.94 12.07 -6.97
CA GLU A 150 9.06 13.24 -7.85
C GLU A 150 9.84 14.39 -7.19
N HIS A 151 9.89 14.43 -5.86
CA HIS A 151 10.65 15.41 -5.08
C HIS A 151 12.00 14.89 -4.56
N GLY A 152 12.53 13.85 -5.21
CA GLY A 152 13.92 13.40 -5.03
C GLY A 152 14.18 12.57 -3.77
N PHE A 153 13.14 12.00 -3.14
CA PHE A 153 13.35 11.16 -1.94
C PHE A 153 14.29 9.99 -2.21
N LEU A 154 14.27 9.40 -3.40
CA LEU A 154 15.05 8.21 -3.73
C LEU A 154 16.42 8.51 -4.35
N ASP A 155 16.81 9.77 -4.60
CA ASP A 155 17.99 10.12 -5.39
C ASP A 155 19.31 9.54 -4.86
N ASP A 156 19.40 9.27 -3.57
CA ASP A 156 20.57 8.73 -2.88
C ASP A 156 20.27 7.40 -2.14
N VAL A 157 19.23 6.68 -2.56
CA VAL A 157 18.78 5.44 -1.92
C VAL A 157 19.18 4.22 -2.75
N ASP A 158 19.86 3.25 -2.12
CA ASP A 158 20.29 2.00 -2.75
C ASP A 158 19.27 0.86 -2.60
N ALA A 159 18.49 0.88 -1.52
CA ALA A 159 17.39 -0.08 -1.30
C ALA A 159 16.34 0.51 -0.35
N ILE A 160 15.12 -0.02 -0.42
CA ILE A 160 14.01 0.39 0.46
C ILE A 160 13.36 -0.81 1.16
N TYR A 161 13.00 -0.64 2.42
CA TYR A 161 12.25 -1.60 3.22
C TYR A 161 10.95 -1.00 3.72
N GLY A 162 9.86 -1.75 3.52
CA GLY A 162 8.54 -1.50 4.09
C GLY A 162 7.93 -2.75 4.71
N THR A 163 7.00 -2.56 5.63
CA THR A 163 6.23 -3.65 6.22
C THR A 163 4.83 -3.18 6.57
N HIS A 164 3.86 -4.08 6.41
CA HIS A 164 2.48 -3.82 6.75
C HIS A 164 2.02 -4.74 7.90
N ILE A 165 1.30 -4.20 8.87
CA ILE A 165 0.64 -5.00 9.89
C ILE A 165 -0.61 -5.68 9.31
N TRP A 166 -0.79 -6.98 9.56
CA TRP A 166 -1.80 -7.73 8.83
C TRP A 166 -2.75 -8.52 9.74
N GLY A 167 -4.03 -8.16 9.70
CA GLY A 167 -5.09 -8.73 10.55
C GLY A 167 -5.52 -10.17 10.21
N GLU A 168 -5.02 -10.77 9.13
CA GLU A 168 -5.31 -12.15 8.75
C GLU A 168 -4.09 -13.08 8.90
N LEU A 169 -2.93 -12.52 9.29
CA LEU A 169 -1.76 -13.28 9.69
C LEU A 169 -1.70 -13.34 11.23
N ASP A 170 -1.62 -14.55 11.76
CA ASP A 170 -1.57 -14.75 13.21
C ASP A 170 -0.35 -14.05 13.83
N ALA A 171 -0.54 -13.37 14.95
CA ALA A 171 0.54 -12.94 15.81
C ALA A 171 1.25 -14.20 16.41
N PRO A 172 2.56 -14.19 16.62
CA PRO A 172 3.50 -13.13 16.34
C PRO A 172 4.32 -13.36 15.06
N PHE A 173 3.72 -13.96 14.03
CA PHE A 173 4.42 -14.36 12.83
C PHE A 173 4.67 -13.19 11.86
N MET A 174 5.66 -13.37 11.00
CA MET A 174 6.01 -12.45 9.92
C MET A 174 6.08 -13.18 8.58
N ASN A 175 5.95 -12.45 7.49
CA ASN A 175 6.05 -13.00 6.14
C ASN A 175 6.97 -12.12 5.28
N PHE A 176 8.00 -12.75 4.69
CA PHE A 176 8.92 -12.17 3.72
C PHE A 176 9.17 -13.21 2.62
N GLU A 177 8.15 -13.45 1.79
CA GLU A 177 8.27 -14.39 0.68
C GLU A 177 8.70 -13.68 -0.59
N PRO A 178 9.50 -14.32 -1.44
CA PRO A 178 9.86 -13.82 -2.77
C PRO A 178 8.67 -13.83 -3.72
N GLY A 179 8.79 -13.08 -4.80
CA GLY A 179 7.81 -13.01 -5.87
C GLY A 179 6.60 -12.10 -5.55
N PRO A 180 5.50 -12.23 -6.31
CA PRO A 180 4.34 -11.37 -6.18
C PRO A 180 3.65 -11.50 -4.82
N ARG A 181 3.39 -10.35 -4.17
CA ARG A 181 2.73 -10.29 -2.85
C ARG A 181 1.36 -9.62 -2.91
N MET A 182 1.28 -8.43 -3.55
CA MET A 182 0.05 -7.67 -3.72
C MET A 182 -0.15 -7.33 -5.19
N ALA A 183 -1.39 -7.15 -5.62
CA ALA A 183 -1.73 -6.88 -7.02
C ALA A 183 -1.58 -5.40 -7.39
N SER A 184 -1.48 -5.12 -8.69
CA SER A 184 -1.66 -3.77 -9.20
C SER A 184 -3.08 -3.25 -8.92
N CYS A 185 -3.25 -1.93 -8.98
CA CYS A 185 -4.54 -1.26 -8.91
C CYS A 185 -4.65 -0.28 -10.07
N ASP A 186 -5.42 -0.63 -11.11
CA ASP A 186 -5.65 0.28 -12.22
C ASP A 186 -7.14 0.53 -12.38
N ASN A 187 -7.51 1.74 -12.84
CA ASN A 187 -8.89 2.13 -13.02
C ASN A 187 -9.19 2.34 -14.50
N PHE A 188 -10.44 2.12 -14.89
CA PHE A 188 -10.91 2.44 -16.22
C PHE A 188 -12.29 3.10 -16.19
N ARG A 189 -12.50 3.94 -17.20
CA ARG A 189 -13.77 4.58 -17.49
C ARG A 189 -14.10 4.38 -18.96
N ILE A 190 -15.33 3.93 -19.26
CA ILE A 190 -15.83 3.75 -20.61
C ILE A 190 -17.01 4.68 -20.78
N GLU A 191 -16.91 5.59 -21.75
CA GLU A 191 -18.02 6.42 -22.20
C GLU A 191 -18.59 5.85 -23.48
N ILE A 192 -19.89 5.59 -23.51
CA ILE A 192 -20.63 5.03 -24.65
C ILE A 192 -21.60 6.06 -25.10
N GLU A 193 -21.51 6.41 -26.41
CA GLU A 193 -22.34 7.38 -27.08
C GLU A 193 -23.25 6.66 -28.09
N GLY A 194 -24.54 6.84 -27.91
CA GLY A 194 -25.60 6.35 -28.79
C GLY A 194 -26.41 7.51 -29.42
N VAL A 195 -27.65 7.22 -29.78
CA VAL A 195 -28.60 8.20 -30.33
C VAL A 195 -29.96 8.01 -29.68
N SER A 196 -30.46 9.05 -29.02
CA SER A 196 -31.74 9.02 -28.32
C SER A 196 -32.90 8.86 -29.31
N ALA A 197 -33.88 8.06 -28.93
CA ALA A 197 -35.12 7.85 -29.70
C ALA A 197 -36.28 7.46 -28.78
N HIS A 198 -37.50 7.45 -29.30
CA HIS A 198 -38.66 6.93 -28.58
C HIS A 198 -38.51 5.43 -28.34
N GLY A 199 -38.72 4.94 -27.13
CA GLY A 199 -38.53 3.54 -26.77
C GLY A 199 -39.36 2.54 -27.59
N SER A 200 -40.45 2.97 -28.21
CA SER A 200 -41.25 2.13 -29.15
C SER A 200 -40.74 2.14 -30.60
N THR A 201 -39.78 3.01 -30.94
CA THR A 201 -39.19 3.12 -32.30
C THR A 201 -37.65 3.01 -32.21
N PRO A 202 -37.11 1.90 -31.69
CA PRO A 202 -35.67 1.77 -31.42
C PRO A 202 -34.80 1.82 -32.67
N HIS A 203 -35.37 1.50 -33.84
CA HIS A 203 -34.70 1.57 -35.14
C HIS A 203 -34.35 3.00 -35.58
N GLN A 204 -34.83 4.02 -34.89
CA GLN A 204 -34.55 5.44 -35.17
C GLN A 204 -33.41 5.99 -34.29
N GLY A 205 -32.87 5.17 -33.35
CA GLY A 205 -31.79 5.54 -32.46
C GLY A 205 -30.70 4.49 -32.37
N ILE A 206 -29.75 4.71 -31.46
CA ILE A 206 -28.68 3.78 -31.10
C ILE A 206 -28.69 3.64 -29.58
N ASP A 207 -28.95 2.43 -29.09
CA ASP A 207 -29.17 2.17 -27.68
C ASP A 207 -27.83 2.02 -26.92
N ALA A 208 -27.43 3.07 -26.19
CA ALA A 208 -26.22 3.06 -25.40
C ALA A 208 -26.31 2.09 -24.20
N ILE A 209 -27.50 1.83 -23.64
CA ILE A 209 -27.67 0.87 -22.52
C ILE A 209 -27.46 -0.56 -23.00
N LEU A 210 -28.06 -0.92 -24.13
CA LEU A 210 -27.87 -2.25 -24.75
C LEU A 210 -26.40 -2.47 -25.12
N THR A 211 -25.76 -1.47 -25.71
CA THR A 211 -24.33 -1.50 -26.05
C THR A 211 -23.46 -1.71 -24.78
N ALA A 212 -23.75 -1.00 -23.69
CA ALA A 212 -23.06 -1.17 -22.42
C ALA A 212 -23.20 -2.59 -21.87
N ALA A 213 -24.37 -3.20 -21.95
CA ALA A 213 -24.61 -4.57 -21.49
C ALA A 213 -23.74 -5.59 -22.24
N TYR A 214 -23.61 -5.44 -23.57
CA TYR A 214 -22.70 -6.27 -24.38
C TYR A 214 -21.24 -6.01 -24.01
N ILE A 215 -20.79 -4.77 -23.87
CA ILE A 215 -19.42 -4.44 -23.47
C ILE A 215 -19.10 -5.10 -22.13
N ILE A 216 -19.96 -4.97 -21.09
CA ILE A 216 -19.75 -5.59 -19.78
C ILE A 216 -19.57 -7.10 -19.89
N THR A 217 -20.35 -7.76 -20.74
CA THR A 217 -20.28 -9.21 -20.95
C THR A 217 -18.99 -9.59 -21.69
N GLU A 218 -18.65 -8.89 -22.76
CA GLU A 218 -17.54 -9.25 -23.64
C GLU A 218 -16.16 -8.97 -23.02
N ILE A 219 -16.01 -7.92 -22.20
CA ILE A 219 -14.74 -7.67 -21.50
C ILE A 219 -14.35 -8.81 -20.54
N GLN A 220 -15.31 -9.68 -20.13
CA GLN A 220 -14.99 -10.86 -19.32
C GLN A 220 -14.15 -11.88 -20.11
N ALA A 221 -14.15 -11.81 -21.42
CA ALA A 221 -13.27 -12.66 -22.26
C ALA A 221 -11.79 -12.34 -22.07
N VAL A 222 -11.43 -11.13 -21.62
CA VAL A 222 -10.03 -10.79 -21.28
C VAL A 222 -9.55 -11.72 -20.18
N ILE A 223 -10.34 -11.94 -19.13
CA ILE A 223 -10.00 -12.84 -18.02
C ILE A 223 -10.01 -14.29 -18.48
N SER A 224 -11.08 -14.70 -19.13
CA SER A 224 -11.37 -16.13 -19.34
C SER A 224 -10.77 -16.73 -20.61
N ARG A 225 -10.33 -15.92 -21.60
CA ARG A 225 -9.86 -16.37 -22.91
C ARG A 225 -8.55 -15.74 -23.40
N MET A 226 -8.13 -14.61 -22.83
CA MET A 226 -6.96 -13.85 -23.29
C MET A 226 -5.84 -13.78 -22.25
N ASN A 227 -6.15 -14.10 -21.01
CA ASN A 227 -5.21 -14.25 -19.90
C ASN A 227 -4.83 -15.72 -19.73
N ASP A 228 -3.59 -15.97 -19.29
CA ASP A 228 -3.17 -17.32 -18.85
C ASP A 228 -3.97 -17.67 -17.59
N PRO A 229 -4.65 -18.84 -17.54
CA PRO A 229 -5.42 -19.26 -16.37
C PRO A 229 -4.63 -19.33 -15.06
N LEU A 230 -3.30 -19.45 -15.14
CA LEU A 230 -2.42 -19.46 -13.96
C LEU A 230 -2.09 -18.05 -13.44
N ASN A 231 -2.38 -17.00 -14.22
CA ASN A 231 -2.18 -15.62 -13.81
C ASN A 231 -3.49 -15.04 -13.25
N PRO A 232 -3.54 -14.66 -11.97
CA PRO A 232 -4.70 -13.95 -11.44
C PRO A 232 -4.92 -12.61 -12.17
N LEU A 233 -6.14 -12.41 -12.65
CA LEU A 233 -6.59 -11.16 -13.25
C LEU A 233 -8.02 -10.88 -12.81
N VAL A 234 -8.28 -9.68 -12.31
CA VAL A 234 -9.62 -9.16 -12.01
C VAL A 234 -9.92 -8.02 -12.97
N VAL A 235 -11.13 -8.03 -13.56
CA VAL A 235 -11.71 -6.91 -14.28
C VAL A 235 -13.13 -6.73 -13.76
N THR A 236 -13.36 -5.63 -13.05
CA THR A 236 -14.66 -5.36 -12.42
C THR A 236 -15.24 -4.04 -12.94
N VAL A 237 -16.47 -4.06 -13.42
CA VAL A 237 -17.27 -2.84 -13.58
C VAL A 237 -18.05 -2.63 -12.28
N GLY A 238 -17.64 -1.63 -11.50
CA GLY A 238 -18.23 -1.33 -10.20
C GLY A 238 -19.38 -0.34 -10.26
N ARG A 239 -19.48 0.45 -11.33
CA ARG A 239 -20.51 1.48 -11.50
C ARG A 239 -20.96 1.58 -12.94
N ILE A 240 -22.28 1.72 -13.13
CA ILE A 240 -22.93 2.05 -14.39
C ILE A 240 -23.87 3.23 -14.19
N THR A 241 -23.82 4.21 -15.10
CA THR A 241 -24.70 5.38 -15.08
C THR A 241 -25.16 5.68 -16.50
N GLY A 242 -26.48 5.76 -16.72
CA GLY A 242 -27.04 6.07 -18.04
C GLY A 242 -28.56 6.04 -18.08
N GLY A 243 -29.11 6.62 -19.16
CA GLY A 243 -30.53 6.74 -19.37
C GLY A 243 -31.19 7.83 -18.53
N GLN A 244 -32.35 8.35 -19.00
CA GLN A 244 -33.09 9.43 -18.35
C GLN A 244 -34.50 9.00 -17.98
N ARG A 245 -35.16 8.18 -18.80
CA ARG A 245 -36.53 7.75 -18.61
C ARG A 245 -36.80 6.39 -19.29
N PHE A 246 -37.68 5.60 -18.71
CA PHE A 246 -37.96 4.22 -19.13
C PHE A 246 -38.42 4.08 -20.59
N ASN A 247 -38.96 5.11 -21.22
CA ASN A 247 -39.50 5.11 -22.60
C ASN A 247 -38.66 5.94 -23.61
N ILE A 248 -37.41 6.23 -23.28
CA ILE A 248 -36.44 6.94 -24.12
C ILE A 248 -35.19 6.08 -24.24
N LEU A 249 -34.68 5.80 -25.44
CA LEU A 249 -33.37 5.18 -25.63
C LEU A 249 -32.30 6.11 -25.07
N ALA A 250 -31.40 5.53 -24.30
CA ALA A 250 -30.26 6.27 -23.75
C ALA A 250 -29.27 6.61 -24.87
N ASP A 251 -28.89 7.86 -24.92
CA ASP A 251 -27.84 8.38 -25.80
C ASP A 251 -26.47 8.36 -25.19
N LYS A 252 -26.38 8.14 -23.85
CA LYS A 252 -25.11 8.06 -23.15
C LYS A 252 -25.15 7.08 -21.98
N VAL A 253 -24.08 6.28 -21.85
CA VAL A 253 -23.79 5.45 -20.68
C VAL A 253 -22.32 5.60 -20.30
N ILE A 254 -22.06 5.59 -19.00
CA ILE A 254 -20.73 5.59 -18.41
C ILE A 254 -20.58 4.33 -17.56
N LEU A 255 -19.49 3.59 -17.80
CA LEU A 255 -19.04 2.48 -16.97
C LEU A 255 -17.74 2.89 -16.28
N GLU A 256 -17.63 2.59 -14.99
CA GLU A 256 -16.41 2.81 -14.21
C GLU A 256 -16.01 1.49 -13.54
N GLY A 257 -14.72 1.19 -13.60
CA GLY A 257 -14.24 -0.10 -13.13
C GLY A 257 -12.76 -0.11 -12.76
N THR A 258 -12.30 -1.27 -12.33
CA THR A 258 -10.91 -1.49 -11.91
C THR A 258 -10.36 -2.81 -12.43
N THR A 259 -9.04 -2.86 -12.60
CA THR A 259 -8.31 -4.09 -12.89
C THR A 259 -7.28 -4.39 -11.82
N ARG A 260 -7.02 -5.67 -11.55
CA ARG A 260 -6.02 -6.16 -10.60
C ARG A 260 -5.25 -7.31 -11.19
N THR A 261 -3.93 -7.31 -11.09
CA THR A 261 -3.09 -8.46 -11.48
C THR A 261 -1.75 -8.44 -10.73
N HIS A 262 -1.14 -9.61 -10.63
CA HIS A 262 0.23 -9.75 -10.12
C HIS A 262 1.30 -9.74 -11.24
N SER A 263 0.87 -9.77 -12.51
CA SER A 263 1.77 -9.82 -13.66
C SER A 263 1.94 -8.42 -14.28
N PRO A 264 3.15 -7.84 -14.26
CA PRO A 264 3.42 -6.58 -14.97
C PRO A 264 3.15 -6.67 -16.47
N GLU A 265 3.44 -7.83 -17.10
CA GLU A 265 3.15 -8.07 -18.50
C GLU A 265 1.63 -8.04 -18.78
N MET A 266 0.83 -8.76 -17.97
CA MET A 266 -0.61 -8.79 -18.15
C MET A 266 -1.24 -7.42 -17.86
N ARG A 267 -0.69 -6.67 -16.90
CA ARG A 267 -1.10 -5.29 -16.63
C ARG A 267 -0.98 -4.42 -17.88
N GLN A 268 0.16 -4.45 -18.56
CA GLN A 268 0.40 -3.69 -19.78
C GLN A 268 -0.50 -4.15 -20.95
N ARG A 269 -0.86 -5.44 -21.01
CA ARG A 269 -1.73 -5.99 -22.04
C ARG A 269 -3.21 -5.74 -21.79
N THR A 270 -3.63 -5.47 -20.56
CA THR A 270 -5.04 -5.35 -20.18
C THR A 270 -5.72 -4.16 -20.86
N GLU A 271 -5.12 -2.98 -20.83
CA GLU A 271 -5.68 -1.80 -21.49
C GLU A 271 -5.94 -2.00 -22.99
N PRO A 272 -4.97 -2.39 -23.84
CA PRO A 272 -5.22 -2.58 -25.26
C PRO A 272 -6.23 -3.71 -25.56
N LEU A 273 -6.32 -4.74 -24.70
CA LEU A 273 -7.33 -5.77 -24.85
C LEU A 273 -8.74 -5.25 -24.54
N LEU A 274 -8.90 -4.50 -23.45
CA LEU A 274 -10.18 -3.86 -23.10
C LEU A 274 -10.59 -2.86 -24.17
N ARG A 275 -9.70 -1.99 -24.60
CA ARG A 275 -9.95 -0.99 -25.64
C ARG A 275 -10.47 -1.62 -26.92
N ARG A 276 -9.79 -2.65 -27.41
CA ARG A 276 -10.21 -3.38 -28.62
C ARG A 276 -11.61 -3.97 -28.50
N ILE A 277 -11.97 -4.57 -27.37
CA ILE A 277 -13.31 -5.13 -27.16
C ILE A 277 -14.33 -3.99 -27.10
N VAL A 278 -14.07 -2.96 -26.29
CA VAL A 278 -14.98 -1.82 -26.10
C VAL A 278 -15.32 -1.13 -27.43
N GLU A 279 -14.30 -0.78 -28.21
CA GLU A 279 -14.47 -0.05 -29.47
C GLU A 279 -15.19 -0.92 -30.54
N ASN A 280 -14.78 -2.20 -30.69
CA ASN A 280 -15.42 -3.06 -31.71
C ASN A 280 -16.85 -3.46 -31.32
N THR A 281 -17.14 -3.67 -30.05
CA THR A 281 -18.50 -3.97 -29.58
C THR A 281 -19.40 -2.77 -29.82
N ALA A 282 -18.95 -1.56 -29.49
CA ALA A 282 -19.71 -0.34 -29.77
C ALA A 282 -19.96 -0.14 -31.27
N ASP A 283 -18.94 -0.31 -32.12
CA ASP A 283 -19.05 -0.20 -33.57
C ASP A 283 -20.06 -1.19 -34.15
N SER A 284 -20.06 -2.45 -33.69
CA SER A 284 -21.02 -3.48 -34.10
C SER A 284 -22.48 -3.12 -33.83
N MET A 285 -22.72 -2.26 -32.81
CA MET A 285 -24.04 -1.75 -32.41
C MET A 285 -24.35 -0.39 -33.03
N GLY A 286 -23.46 0.17 -33.86
CA GLY A 286 -23.55 1.50 -34.42
C GLY A 286 -23.28 2.64 -33.42
N ALA A 287 -22.85 2.32 -32.22
CA ALA A 287 -22.48 3.26 -31.15
C ALA A 287 -21.00 3.63 -31.25
N LYS A 288 -20.59 4.65 -30.49
CA LYS A 288 -19.19 4.96 -30.25
C LYS A 288 -18.88 4.75 -28.78
N ALA A 289 -17.73 4.14 -28.48
CA ALA A 289 -17.23 4.05 -27.09
C ALA A 289 -15.78 4.50 -27.00
N THR A 290 -15.45 5.14 -25.88
CA THR A 290 -14.10 5.61 -25.55
C THR A 290 -13.69 5.05 -24.21
N LEU A 291 -12.54 4.36 -24.16
CA LEU A 291 -11.92 3.88 -22.93
C LEU A 291 -10.86 4.89 -22.47
N THR A 292 -10.98 5.38 -21.25
CA THR A 292 -9.89 6.01 -20.49
C THR A 292 -9.37 4.99 -19.49
N PHE A 293 -8.06 4.82 -19.40
CA PHE A 293 -7.41 3.89 -18.48
C PHE A 293 -6.34 4.64 -17.68
N GLU A 294 -6.37 4.48 -16.36
CA GLU A 294 -5.46 5.16 -15.44
C GLU A 294 -4.65 4.11 -14.70
N TYR A 295 -3.33 4.21 -14.83
CA TYR A 295 -2.40 3.34 -14.14
C TYR A 295 -2.13 3.88 -12.73
N PHE A 296 -2.43 3.07 -11.73
CA PHE A 296 -2.15 3.26 -10.32
C PHE A 296 -0.97 2.37 -9.88
N PRO A 297 -0.78 2.03 -8.58
CA PRO A 297 0.37 1.24 -8.17
C PRO A 297 0.53 -0.06 -8.96
N ALA A 298 1.75 -0.36 -9.34
CA ALA A 298 2.16 -1.66 -9.86
C ALA A 298 1.95 -2.76 -8.81
N PRO A 299 2.07 -4.05 -9.15
CA PRO A 299 2.06 -5.09 -8.14
C PRO A 299 3.31 -5.01 -7.24
N ILE A 300 3.14 -5.27 -5.95
CA ILE A 300 4.27 -5.52 -5.04
C ILE A 300 4.89 -6.87 -5.40
N ILE A 301 6.14 -6.85 -5.83
CA ILE A 301 6.91 -8.04 -6.19
C ILE A 301 8.27 -8.00 -5.47
N ASN A 302 8.48 -8.92 -4.54
CA ASN A 302 9.77 -9.12 -3.90
C ASN A 302 10.69 -9.90 -4.85
N ASP A 303 11.23 -9.25 -5.87
CA ASP A 303 12.05 -9.85 -6.93
C ASP A 303 13.56 -9.75 -6.66
N HIS A 304 13.99 -8.97 -5.66
CA HIS A 304 15.35 -8.89 -5.18
C HIS A 304 15.61 -9.95 -4.10
N GLU A 305 16.03 -11.16 -4.53
CA GLU A 305 16.21 -12.31 -3.64
C GLU A 305 17.20 -12.05 -2.49
N ASP A 306 18.22 -11.25 -2.72
CA ASP A 306 19.19 -10.83 -1.70
C ASP A 306 18.52 -10.02 -0.59
N LEU A 307 17.68 -9.04 -0.91
CA LEU A 307 16.95 -8.24 0.08
C LEU A 307 15.94 -9.10 0.85
N VAL A 308 15.22 -9.98 0.15
CA VAL A 308 14.31 -10.94 0.78
C VAL A 308 15.08 -11.82 1.77
N GLN A 309 16.28 -12.29 1.37
CA GLN A 309 17.09 -13.13 2.26
C GLN A 309 17.62 -12.36 3.46
N ILE A 310 18.04 -11.09 3.31
CA ILE A 310 18.40 -10.21 4.44
C ILE A 310 17.22 -10.08 5.40
N ALA A 311 16.01 -9.81 4.93
CA ALA A 311 14.82 -9.69 5.78
C ALA A 311 14.50 -11.01 6.52
N ARG A 312 14.56 -12.15 5.83
CA ARG A 312 14.33 -13.48 6.41
C ARG A 312 15.40 -13.84 7.45
N ASN A 313 16.67 -13.54 7.16
CA ASN A 313 17.78 -13.74 8.09
C ASN A 313 17.63 -12.87 9.33
N ALA A 314 17.26 -11.59 9.17
CA ALA A 314 16.98 -10.68 10.28
C ALA A 314 15.90 -11.23 11.22
N ALA A 315 14.76 -11.66 10.67
CA ALA A 315 13.66 -12.25 11.43
C ALA A 315 14.11 -13.54 12.16
N THR A 316 14.78 -14.44 11.44
CA THR A 316 15.24 -15.73 11.99
C THR A 316 16.31 -15.53 13.08
N LYS A 317 17.24 -14.61 12.86
CA LYS A 317 18.29 -14.25 13.83
C LYS A 317 17.73 -13.78 15.16
N MET A 318 16.65 -13.00 15.12
CA MET A 318 16.02 -12.43 16.33
C MET A 318 15.03 -13.38 17.00
N TYR A 319 14.22 -14.09 16.22
CA TYR A 319 13.03 -14.78 16.74
C TYR A 319 12.99 -16.28 16.40
N GLY A 320 14.04 -16.81 15.76
CA GLY A 320 14.10 -18.21 15.35
C GLY A 320 13.42 -18.48 14.01
N PRO A 321 13.64 -19.68 13.42
CA PRO A 321 13.11 -20.04 12.10
C PRO A 321 11.57 -20.08 12.07
N ASP A 322 10.94 -20.39 13.18
CA ASP A 322 9.48 -20.46 13.30
C ASP A 322 8.79 -19.08 13.31
N ALA A 323 9.56 -17.99 13.34
CA ALA A 323 9.00 -16.64 13.26
C ALA A 323 8.39 -16.31 11.89
N LEU A 324 8.79 -17.04 10.86
CA LEU A 324 8.31 -16.85 9.49
C LEU A 324 7.21 -17.84 9.15
N LYS A 325 6.09 -17.32 8.63
CA LYS A 325 5.01 -18.15 8.10
C LYS A 325 4.72 -17.81 6.63
N PRO A 326 4.48 -18.81 5.77
CA PRO A 326 3.92 -18.57 4.46
C PRO A 326 2.57 -17.85 4.55
N PHE A 327 2.35 -16.91 3.65
CA PHE A 327 1.09 -16.20 3.52
C PHE A 327 0.71 -16.05 2.04
N PRO A 328 -0.54 -16.30 1.64
CA PRO A 328 -0.94 -16.24 0.24
C PRO A 328 -0.76 -14.82 -0.33
N LYS A 329 -0.48 -14.75 -1.62
CA LYS A 329 -0.51 -13.48 -2.35
C LYS A 329 -1.93 -12.93 -2.41
N MET A 330 -2.06 -11.60 -2.39
CA MET A 330 -3.34 -10.90 -2.22
C MET A 330 -3.69 -10.07 -3.45
N MET A 331 -4.99 -9.88 -3.72
CA MET A 331 -5.47 -9.03 -4.82
C MET A 331 -5.72 -7.57 -4.39
N ILE A 332 -5.26 -7.17 -3.21
CA ILE A 332 -5.18 -5.78 -2.77
C ILE A 332 -3.92 -5.11 -3.35
N SER A 333 -3.84 -3.80 -3.27
CA SER A 333 -2.71 -2.99 -3.73
C SER A 333 -2.09 -2.20 -2.58
N GLU A 334 -0.89 -1.70 -2.82
CA GLU A 334 -0.11 -0.90 -1.89
C GLU A 334 0.81 0.04 -2.71
N ASP A 335 0.84 1.32 -2.38
CA ASP A 335 1.57 2.33 -3.16
C ASP A 335 3.09 2.30 -2.94
N PHE A 336 3.57 1.52 -1.96
CA PHE A 336 5.00 1.18 -1.83
C PHE A 336 5.60 0.60 -3.12
N ALA A 337 4.75 0.03 -3.98
CA ALA A 337 5.15 -0.45 -5.30
C ALA A 337 5.84 0.61 -6.14
N TYR A 338 5.46 1.88 -6.05
CA TYR A 338 6.11 2.97 -6.79
C TYR A 338 7.58 3.13 -6.41
N TYR A 339 7.92 2.95 -5.13
CA TYR A 339 9.33 2.95 -4.71
C TYR A 339 10.08 1.76 -5.29
N MET A 340 9.45 0.55 -5.27
CA MET A 340 10.06 -0.67 -5.81
C MET A 340 10.25 -0.62 -7.32
N GLU A 341 9.50 0.20 -8.06
CA GLU A 341 9.73 0.46 -9.49
C GLU A 341 11.00 1.31 -9.76
N LYS A 342 11.57 1.96 -8.74
CA LYS A 342 12.71 2.88 -8.85
C LYS A 342 13.99 2.34 -8.23
N VAL A 343 13.87 1.69 -7.09
CA VAL A 343 15.02 1.13 -6.35
C VAL A 343 14.70 -0.28 -5.88
N PRO A 344 15.71 -1.14 -5.69
CA PRO A 344 15.53 -2.44 -5.07
C PRO A 344 14.76 -2.32 -3.76
N GLY A 345 13.72 -3.15 -3.58
CA GLY A 345 12.88 -3.07 -2.39
C GLY A 345 12.44 -4.45 -1.88
N VAL A 346 12.10 -4.49 -0.60
CA VAL A 346 11.42 -5.64 0.00
C VAL A 346 10.26 -5.17 0.87
N PHE A 347 9.12 -5.81 0.69
CA PHE A 347 7.92 -5.54 1.45
C PHE A 347 7.48 -6.78 2.22
N GLY A 348 7.24 -6.64 3.51
CA GLY A 348 6.88 -7.73 4.41
C GLY A 348 5.55 -7.54 5.12
N LEU A 349 5.12 -8.59 5.81
CA LEU A 349 3.94 -8.55 6.67
C LEU A 349 4.32 -8.89 8.11
N VAL A 350 3.70 -8.18 9.05
CA VAL A 350 3.73 -8.49 10.49
C VAL A 350 2.33 -8.90 10.90
N GLY A 351 2.16 -10.13 11.36
CA GLY A 351 0.86 -10.66 11.78
C GLY A 351 0.39 -10.06 13.09
N SER A 352 -0.87 -9.66 13.13
CA SER A 352 -1.51 -9.04 14.29
C SER A 352 -2.77 -9.76 14.76
N GLN A 353 -3.22 -10.81 14.06
CA GLN A 353 -4.40 -11.57 14.47
C GLN A 353 -4.13 -12.30 15.79
N ASN A 354 -5.03 -12.16 16.75
CA ASN A 354 -5.01 -12.94 17.99
C ASN A 354 -6.42 -13.42 18.35
N LYS A 355 -6.69 -14.68 18.03
CA LYS A 355 -8.01 -15.29 18.26
C LYS A 355 -8.35 -15.45 19.74
N GLU A 356 -7.35 -15.62 20.59
CA GLU A 356 -7.54 -15.76 22.05
C GLU A 356 -7.99 -14.44 22.67
N LEU A 357 -7.50 -13.31 22.14
CA LEU A 357 -7.91 -11.97 22.54
C LEU A 357 -9.17 -11.47 21.79
N GLY A 358 -9.70 -12.24 20.84
CA GLY A 358 -10.82 -11.83 20.01
C GLY A 358 -10.46 -10.88 18.87
N PHE A 359 -9.18 -10.65 18.59
CA PHE A 359 -8.69 -9.74 17.53
C PHE A 359 -8.65 -10.48 16.19
N THR A 360 -9.80 -10.53 15.52
CA THR A 360 -10.01 -11.30 14.29
C THR A 360 -10.60 -10.48 13.14
N ALA A 361 -10.91 -9.22 13.38
CA ALA A 361 -11.37 -8.32 12.33
C ALA A 361 -10.24 -8.04 11.32
N ARG A 362 -10.60 -7.93 10.05
CA ARG A 362 -9.67 -7.64 8.95
C ARG A 362 -9.36 -6.15 8.89
N ASN A 363 -8.26 -5.78 8.24
CA ASN A 363 -7.99 -4.40 7.87
C ASN A 363 -9.21 -3.79 7.15
N HIS A 364 -9.44 -2.50 7.31
CA HIS A 364 -10.59 -1.70 6.85
C HIS A 364 -11.94 -2.00 7.54
N ASN A 365 -11.94 -2.83 8.59
CA ASN A 365 -13.15 -3.09 9.37
C ASN A 365 -13.23 -2.14 10.59
N ASP A 366 -14.43 -1.70 10.94
CA ASP A 366 -14.72 -0.78 12.07
C ASP A 366 -14.42 -1.37 13.47
N HIS A 367 -14.19 -2.66 13.54
CA HIS A 367 -13.75 -3.38 14.74
C HIS A 367 -12.29 -3.85 14.65
N TYR A 368 -11.53 -3.35 13.65
CA TYR A 368 -10.13 -3.74 13.48
C TYR A 368 -9.30 -3.36 14.68
N THR A 369 -8.61 -4.34 15.23
CA THR A 369 -7.65 -4.14 16.32
C THR A 369 -6.50 -5.14 16.20
N VAL A 370 -5.39 -4.86 16.86
CA VAL A 370 -4.14 -5.60 16.72
C VAL A 370 -3.62 -6.10 18.06
N ASP A 371 -2.92 -7.21 18.04
CA ASP A 371 -2.10 -7.63 19.19
C ASP A 371 -0.88 -6.72 19.28
N GLU A 372 -0.90 -5.76 20.20
CA GLU A 372 0.16 -4.76 20.35
C GLU A 372 1.53 -5.38 20.71
N SER A 373 1.58 -6.63 21.20
CA SER A 373 2.82 -7.31 21.52
C SER A 373 3.74 -7.54 20.32
N VAL A 374 3.19 -7.46 19.09
CA VAL A 374 3.94 -7.64 17.84
C VAL A 374 4.67 -6.37 17.40
N LEU A 375 4.27 -5.19 17.89
CA LEU A 375 4.83 -3.91 17.45
C LEU A 375 6.34 -3.82 17.70
N LYS A 376 6.82 -4.32 18.82
CA LYS A 376 8.26 -4.43 19.11
C LYS A 376 9.00 -5.29 18.10
N ARG A 377 8.33 -6.31 17.51
CA ARG A 377 8.94 -7.17 16.48
C ARG A 377 9.09 -6.41 15.16
N GLY A 378 8.07 -5.69 14.74
CA GLY A 378 8.14 -4.81 13.57
C GLY A 378 9.21 -3.73 13.73
N ALA A 379 9.28 -3.09 14.91
CA ALA A 379 10.31 -2.11 15.20
C ALA A 379 11.74 -2.71 15.14
N ALA A 380 11.93 -3.90 15.71
CA ALA A 380 13.21 -4.60 15.63
C ALA A 380 13.58 -4.98 14.20
N MET A 381 12.58 -5.31 13.34
CA MET A 381 12.81 -5.63 11.94
C MET A 381 13.32 -4.43 11.16
N TYR A 382 12.75 -3.23 11.35
CA TYR A 382 13.27 -2.01 10.72
C TYR A 382 14.75 -1.79 11.07
N ALA A 383 15.10 -1.90 12.34
CA ALA A 383 16.47 -1.69 12.80
C ALA A 383 17.43 -2.79 12.32
N GLN A 384 17.04 -4.06 12.44
CA GLN A 384 17.89 -5.19 12.07
C GLN A 384 18.11 -5.27 10.57
N PHE A 385 17.06 -5.08 9.76
CA PHE A 385 17.18 -5.06 8.31
C PHE A 385 18.15 -3.96 7.84
N ALA A 386 17.99 -2.74 8.34
CA ALA A 386 18.87 -1.63 7.99
C ALA A 386 20.34 -1.96 8.31
N CYS A 387 20.62 -2.48 9.50
CA CYS A 387 21.98 -2.85 9.87
C CYS A 387 22.53 -3.99 9.01
N ASP A 388 21.78 -5.07 8.83
CA ASP A 388 22.25 -6.24 8.06
C ASP A 388 22.48 -5.85 6.58
N PHE A 389 21.61 -5.01 5.97
CA PHE A 389 21.82 -4.48 4.63
C PHE A 389 23.12 -3.64 4.55
N LEU A 390 23.32 -2.70 5.47
CA LEU A 390 24.50 -1.84 5.47
C LEU A 390 25.78 -2.62 5.79
N GLU A 391 25.72 -3.72 6.51
CA GLU A 391 26.85 -4.61 6.77
C GLU A 391 27.23 -5.44 5.53
N GLU A 392 26.24 -6.05 4.86
CA GLU A 392 26.47 -6.91 3.68
C GLU A 392 26.92 -6.12 2.44
N LYS A 393 26.48 -4.87 2.31
CA LYS A 393 26.78 -4.00 1.15
C LYS A 393 27.95 -3.04 1.41
N ALA A 394 28.64 -3.15 2.55
CA ALA A 394 29.82 -2.33 2.87
C ALA A 394 31.11 -2.83 2.20
N GLU A 395 31.07 -4.01 1.58
CA GLU A 395 32.14 -4.61 0.78
C GLU A 395 31.93 -4.31 -0.72
#